data_b7dbb98a764210d974fd611d9ad63502
#
_entry.id   b7dbb98a764210d974fd611d9ad63502
#
_cell.length_a   1.000
_cell.length_b   1.000
_cell.length_c   1.000
_cell.angle_alpha   90.00
_cell.angle_beta   90.00
_cell.angle_gamma   90.00
#
_symmetry.space_group_name_H-M   'P 1'
#
loop_
_entity.id
_entity.type
_entity.pdbx_description
1 polymer ?
#
loop_
_entity_poly.entity_id
_entity_poly.type
_entity_poly.pdbx_seq_one_letter_code
_entity_poly.pdbx_strand_id
1 'polypeptide(L)'
;VLHLAVVNYLANQRQGTQSTKTRAEVRGGGRKPYRQKGTGRARQGSIRSPQWVGGGVVFAPKPRDYSFKLNKKVKRLALQSALSTKVAEGKIIVLDELTLAEVKTKEMVKVLENIKCGNALIVMDGSNENVILSARNIPEVKTASVNTINVYDLLKYNTLVVTKEAVEKIQEVYA
;
A
#
# COMPACT_ATOMS: atom_id res chain seq x y z
N VAL A 1 -7.49 -16.63 4.90
CA VAL A 1 -8.03 -15.87 3.77
C VAL A 1 -7.64 -14.39 3.87
N LEU A 2 -7.85 -13.70 5.01
CA LEU A 2 -7.49 -12.29 5.23
C LEU A 2 -6.01 -12.00 4.94
N HIS A 3 -5.09 -12.77 5.53
CA HIS A 3 -3.65 -12.62 5.30
C HIS A 3 -3.28 -12.73 3.81
N LEU A 4 -3.86 -13.70 3.09
CA LEU A 4 -3.60 -13.88 1.67
C LEU A 4 -4.07 -12.67 0.84
N ALA A 5 -5.22 -12.08 1.20
CA ALA A 5 -5.74 -10.89 0.54
C ALA A 5 -4.85 -9.66 0.79
N VAL A 6 -4.33 -9.49 2.01
CA VAL A 6 -3.38 -8.41 2.36
C VAL A 6 -2.06 -8.58 1.61
N VAL A 7 -1.48 -9.79 1.58
CA VAL A 7 -0.25 -10.07 0.84
C VAL A 7 -0.43 -9.79 -0.64
N ASN A 8 -1.57 -10.20 -1.23
CA ASN A 8 -1.91 -9.91 -2.62
C ASN A 8 -2.00 -8.40 -2.90
N TYR A 9 -2.69 -7.66 -2.02
CA TYR A 9 -2.84 -6.22 -2.15
C TYR A 9 -1.46 -5.51 -2.14
N LEU A 10 -0.62 -5.83 -1.15
CA LEU A 10 0.71 -5.24 -1.01
C LEU A 10 1.65 -5.64 -2.16
N ALA A 11 1.60 -6.89 -2.61
CA ALA A 11 2.40 -7.37 -3.73
C ALA A 11 2.02 -6.65 -5.05
N ASN A 12 0.73 -6.45 -5.29
CA ASN A 12 0.23 -5.78 -6.49
C ASN A 12 0.54 -4.27 -6.52
N GLN A 13 0.88 -3.65 -5.38
CA GLN A 13 1.32 -2.26 -5.31
C GLN A 13 2.79 -2.07 -5.72
N ARG A 14 3.58 -3.16 -5.73
CA ARG A 14 5.00 -3.09 -6.07
C ARG A 14 5.20 -2.95 -7.57
N GLN A 15 5.83 -1.87 -8.00
CA GLN A 15 6.10 -1.60 -9.42
C GLN A 15 7.20 -2.50 -10.00
N GLY A 16 8.16 -2.95 -9.19
CA GLY A 16 9.19 -3.91 -9.59
C GLY A 16 10.24 -3.37 -10.57
N THR A 17 10.45 -2.07 -10.64
CA THR A 17 11.35 -1.40 -11.60
C THR A 17 12.81 -1.34 -11.16
N GLN A 18 13.16 -1.89 -9.98
CA GLN A 18 14.54 -1.91 -9.50
C GLN A 18 15.45 -2.62 -10.50
N SER A 19 16.55 -1.98 -10.88
CA SER A 19 17.53 -2.54 -11.81
C SER A 19 18.94 -2.10 -11.44
N THR A 20 19.86 -3.03 -11.42
CA THR A 20 21.29 -2.76 -11.25
C THR A 20 22.10 -3.57 -12.26
N LYS A 21 23.35 -3.13 -12.48
CA LYS A 21 24.24 -3.78 -13.43
C LYS A 21 25.10 -4.83 -12.71
N THR A 22 25.12 -6.03 -13.23
CA THR A 22 26.07 -7.07 -12.86
C THR A 22 27.47 -6.73 -13.37
N ARG A 23 28.48 -7.44 -12.90
CA ARG A 23 29.86 -7.30 -13.38
C ARG A 23 29.97 -7.41 -14.90
N ALA A 24 29.16 -8.24 -15.55
CA ALA A 24 29.19 -8.41 -17.01
C ALA A 24 28.61 -7.20 -17.76
N GLU A 25 27.65 -6.49 -17.15
CA GLU A 25 26.92 -5.37 -17.77
C GLU A 25 27.59 -4.00 -17.55
N VAL A 26 28.48 -3.89 -16.58
CA VAL A 26 29.24 -2.65 -16.34
C VAL A 26 30.24 -2.41 -17.47
N ARG A 27 30.27 -1.20 -18.00
CA ARG A 27 31.22 -0.81 -19.06
C ARG A 27 32.64 -0.78 -18.52
N GLY A 28 33.62 -1.20 -19.34
CA GLY A 28 35.05 -1.15 -19.02
C GLY A 28 35.63 -2.50 -18.60
N GLY A 29 36.78 -2.50 -17.97
CA GLY A 29 37.40 -3.67 -17.32
C GLY A 29 37.97 -4.76 -18.24
N GLY A 30 38.16 -4.50 -19.53
CA GLY A 30 38.78 -5.45 -20.49
C GLY A 30 40.26 -5.72 -20.18
N ARG A 31 40.95 -4.80 -19.49
CA ARG A 31 42.34 -4.92 -19.10
C ARG A 31 42.48 -5.27 -17.66
N LYS A 32 43.46 -6.16 -17.31
CA LYS A 32 43.86 -6.45 -15.93
C LYS A 32 44.43 -5.18 -15.30
N PRO A 33 44.00 -4.76 -14.10
CA PRO A 33 44.43 -3.49 -13.48
C PRO A 33 45.96 -3.40 -13.25
N TYR A 34 46.58 -4.48 -12.87
CA TYR A 34 48.03 -4.60 -12.67
C TYR A 34 48.49 -6.06 -12.77
N ARG A 35 49.81 -6.27 -12.84
CA ARG A 35 50.40 -7.61 -12.94
C ARG A 35 50.08 -8.49 -11.71
N GLN A 36 50.12 -9.81 -11.89
CA GLN A 36 49.70 -10.81 -10.91
C GLN A 36 50.53 -10.83 -9.62
N LYS A 37 51.84 -10.50 -9.73
CA LYS A 37 52.83 -10.53 -8.64
C LYS A 37 53.73 -9.27 -8.70
N GLY A 38 54.43 -8.93 -7.58
CA GLY A 38 55.37 -7.83 -7.54
C GLY A 38 54.78 -6.44 -7.43
N THR A 39 53.51 -6.30 -6.96
CA THR A 39 52.88 -4.98 -6.73
C THR A 39 52.60 -4.68 -5.26
N GLY A 40 52.81 -5.65 -4.36
CA GLY A 40 52.43 -5.53 -2.94
C GLY A 40 50.93 -5.38 -2.67
N ARG A 41 50.08 -5.49 -3.72
CA ARG A 41 48.62 -5.35 -3.65
C ARG A 41 47.92 -6.68 -3.77
N ALA A 42 46.66 -6.73 -3.33
CA ALA A 42 45.80 -7.89 -3.55
C ALA A 42 45.63 -8.19 -5.04
N ARG A 43 45.56 -9.45 -5.42
CA ARG A 43 45.40 -9.87 -6.82
C ARG A 43 44.04 -9.44 -7.35
N GLN A 44 44.01 -8.79 -8.52
CA GLN A 44 42.79 -8.31 -9.16
C GLN A 44 42.75 -8.70 -10.65
N GLY A 45 41.58 -9.13 -11.10
CA GLY A 45 41.39 -9.49 -12.51
C GLY A 45 40.67 -8.45 -13.34
N SER A 46 39.83 -7.63 -12.69
CA SER A 46 39.01 -6.62 -13.37
C SER A 46 38.62 -5.51 -12.42
N ILE A 47 38.56 -4.27 -12.91
CA ILE A 47 38.03 -3.12 -12.18
C ILE A 47 36.50 -3.13 -12.05
N ARG A 48 35.81 -4.02 -12.80
CA ARG A 48 34.36 -4.21 -12.71
C ARG A 48 33.92 -5.17 -11.60
N SER A 49 34.86 -5.77 -10.87
CA SER A 49 34.56 -6.66 -9.76
C SER A 49 33.81 -5.90 -8.65
N PRO A 50 32.92 -6.55 -7.90
CA PRO A 50 32.05 -5.89 -6.92
C PRO A 50 32.79 -5.13 -5.80
N GLN A 51 34.00 -5.52 -5.47
CA GLN A 51 34.84 -4.86 -4.47
C GLN A 51 35.42 -3.50 -4.93
N TRP A 52 35.29 -3.18 -6.21
CA TRP A 52 35.76 -1.93 -6.77
C TRP A 52 34.65 -0.87 -6.80
N VAL A 53 35.00 0.37 -6.49
CA VAL A 53 34.09 1.51 -6.69
C VAL A 53 33.73 1.62 -8.17
N GLY A 54 32.44 1.66 -8.47
CA GLY A 54 31.93 1.60 -9.85
C GLY A 54 31.92 0.20 -10.47
N GLY A 55 32.25 -0.85 -9.73
CA GLY A 55 32.09 -2.24 -10.14
C GLY A 55 30.62 -2.70 -10.17
N GLY A 56 30.38 -3.92 -10.62
CA GLY A 56 29.04 -4.50 -10.68
C GLY A 56 28.52 -4.91 -9.32
N VAL A 57 27.20 -5.06 -9.21
CA VAL A 57 26.53 -5.59 -8.01
C VAL A 57 26.42 -7.11 -8.13
N VAL A 58 26.82 -7.83 -7.07
CA VAL A 58 26.61 -9.27 -6.98
C VAL A 58 25.10 -9.51 -6.77
N PHE A 59 24.50 -10.48 -7.42
CA PHE A 59 23.05 -10.71 -7.36
C PHE A 59 22.21 -9.46 -7.65
N ALA A 60 22.65 -8.68 -8.64
CA ALA A 60 22.03 -7.44 -9.03
C ALA A 60 20.51 -7.61 -9.26
N PRO A 61 19.65 -6.86 -8.58
CA PRO A 61 18.22 -6.95 -8.81
C PRO A 61 17.89 -6.56 -10.25
N LYS A 62 16.97 -7.27 -10.85
CA LYS A 62 16.40 -6.99 -12.17
C LYS A 62 14.93 -6.66 -12.05
N PRO A 63 14.35 -5.90 -12.99
CA PRO A 63 12.91 -5.65 -13.01
C PRO A 63 12.15 -6.96 -13.05
N ARG A 64 11.12 -7.06 -12.21
CA ARG A 64 10.24 -8.22 -12.17
C ARG A 64 8.83 -7.85 -11.76
N ASP A 65 7.86 -8.61 -12.19
CA ASP A 65 6.49 -8.53 -11.75
C ASP A 65 6.33 -9.26 -10.39
N TYR A 66 5.73 -8.57 -9.42
CA TYR A 66 5.39 -9.13 -8.10
C TYR A 66 3.91 -9.47 -7.99
N SER A 67 3.10 -9.07 -8.98
CA SER A 67 1.66 -9.23 -8.92
C SER A 67 1.24 -10.70 -9.05
N PHE A 68 0.17 -11.05 -8.40
CA PHE A 68 -0.52 -12.33 -8.57
C PHE A 68 -2.03 -12.16 -8.41
N LYS A 69 -2.79 -13.06 -9.02
CA LYS A 69 -4.25 -13.02 -9.01
C LYS A 69 -4.82 -13.94 -7.94
N LEU A 70 -5.83 -13.46 -7.22
CA LEU A 70 -6.68 -14.27 -6.36
C LEU A 70 -8.03 -14.55 -7.02
N ASN A 71 -8.59 -15.71 -6.75
CA ASN A 71 -9.92 -16.07 -7.20
C ASN A 71 -10.99 -15.11 -6.64
N LYS A 72 -11.99 -14.77 -7.43
CA LYS A 72 -13.06 -13.83 -7.03
C LYS A 72 -13.74 -14.24 -5.72
N LYS A 73 -14.06 -15.54 -5.55
CA LYS A 73 -14.68 -16.08 -4.33
C LYS A 73 -13.81 -15.87 -3.09
N VAL A 74 -12.47 -16.01 -3.22
CA VAL A 74 -11.54 -15.79 -2.10
C VAL A 74 -11.48 -14.32 -1.71
N LYS A 75 -11.47 -13.40 -2.69
CA LYS A 75 -11.51 -11.95 -2.44
C LYS A 75 -12.79 -11.54 -1.72
N ARG A 76 -13.95 -12.05 -2.17
CA ARG A 76 -15.25 -11.78 -1.56
C ARG A 76 -15.31 -12.29 -0.12
N LEU A 77 -14.90 -13.53 0.11
CA LEU A 77 -14.84 -14.12 1.45
C LEU A 77 -13.91 -13.32 2.38
N ALA A 78 -12.77 -12.84 1.89
CA ALA A 78 -11.85 -12.01 2.67
C ALA A 78 -12.50 -10.69 3.08
N LEU A 79 -13.21 -10.02 2.17
CA LEU A 79 -13.88 -8.76 2.46
C LEU A 79 -15.02 -8.96 3.47
N GLN A 80 -15.87 -9.97 3.26
CA GLN A 80 -16.95 -10.32 4.20
C GLN A 80 -16.39 -10.63 5.60
N SER A 81 -15.31 -11.42 5.68
CA SER A 81 -14.65 -11.73 6.97
C SER A 81 -14.11 -10.48 7.66
N ALA A 82 -13.51 -9.53 6.90
CA ALA A 82 -13.01 -8.28 7.48
C ALA A 82 -14.15 -7.40 8.03
N LEU A 83 -15.24 -7.26 7.28
CA LEU A 83 -16.42 -6.52 7.73
C LEU A 83 -17.07 -7.17 8.96
N SER A 84 -17.24 -8.49 8.95
CA SER A 84 -17.79 -9.24 10.09
C SER A 84 -16.93 -9.07 11.35
N THR A 85 -15.62 -9.03 11.23
CA THR A 85 -14.71 -8.75 12.36
C THR A 85 -14.95 -7.37 12.92
N LYS A 86 -15.10 -6.34 12.06
CA LYS A 86 -15.41 -4.96 12.50
C LYS A 86 -16.74 -4.87 13.25
N VAL A 87 -17.76 -5.58 12.77
CA VAL A 87 -19.06 -5.65 13.47
C VAL A 87 -18.92 -6.33 14.82
N ALA A 88 -18.27 -7.50 14.88
CA ALA A 88 -18.09 -8.27 16.10
C ALA A 88 -17.30 -7.50 17.18
N GLU A 89 -16.32 -6.69 16.76
CA GLU A 89 -15.52 -5.85 17.65
C GLU A 89 -16.24 -4.53 18.04
N GLY A 90 -17.41 -4.23 17.52
CA GLY A 90 -18.12 -2.96 17.74
C GLY A 90 -17.38 -1.73 17.19
N LYS A 91 -16.51 -1.92 16.17
CA LYS A 91 -15.69 -0.86 15.57
C LYS A 91 -16.31 -0.29 14.29
N ILE A 92 -17.63 -0.28 14.22
CA ILE A 92 -18.38 0.36 13.15
C ILE A 92 -19.24 1.47 13.72
N ILE A 93 -19.16 2.65 13.08
CA ILE A 93 -20.01 3.80 13.39
C ILE A 93 -20.80 4.12 12.11
N VAL A 94 -22.11 4.11 12.20
CA VAL A 94 -22.99 4.48 11.09
C VAL A 94 -23.46 5.90 11.31
N LEU A 95 -23.28 6.75 10.30
CA LEU A 95 -23.77 8.13 10.26
C LEU A 95 -24.94 8.21 9.30
N ASP A 96 -25.95 8.99 9.66
CA ASP A 96 -27.07 9.23 8.75
C ASP A 96 -26.58 9.94 7.48
N GLU A 97 -25.79 11.00 7.65
CA GLU A 97 -25.22 11.79 6.57
C GLU A 97 -23.86 12.39 7.00
N LEU A 98 -22.96 12.56 6.05
CA LEU A 98 -21.69 13.26 6.24
C LEU A 98 -21.49 14.27 5.13
N THR A 99 -21.85 15.53 5.41
CA THR A 99 -21.68 16.66 4.50
C THR A 99 -20.91 17.79 5.15
N LEU A 100 -20.07 18.48 4.36
CA LEU A 100 -19.36 19.68 4.77
C LEU A 100 -19.70 20.79 3.79
N ALA A 101 -20.06 21.97 4.31
CA ALA A 101 -20.39 23.13 3.48
C ALA A 101 -19.17 23.64 2.69
N GLU A 102 -17.99 23.61 3.32
CA GLU A 102 -16.74 24.07 2.74
C GLU A 102 -15.61 23.06 2.95
N VAL A 103 -14.55 23.17 2.15
CA VAL A 103 -13.33 22.36 2.32
C VAL A 103 -12.50 22.92 3.46
N LYS A 104 -12.65 22.35 4.67
CA LYS A 104 -11.92 22.75 5.87
C LYS A 104 -11.54 21.54 6.72
N THR A 105 -10.24 21.29 6.88
CA THR A 105 -9.73 20.20 7.74
C THR A 105 -10.15 20.36 9.19
N LYS A 106 -10.22 21.60 9.70
CA LYS A 106 -10.62 21.89 11.09
C LYS A 106 -12.05 21.43 11.40
N GLU A 107 -12.97 21.55 10.45
CA GLU A 107 -14.34 21.06 10.63
C GLU A 107 -14.39 19.53 10.66
N MET A 108 -13.62 18.88 9.76
CA MET A 108 -13.52 17.41 9.75
C MET A 108 -12.89 16.87 11.05
N VAL A 109 -11.88 17.53 11.59
CA VAL A 109 -11.29 17.17 12.89
C VAL A 109 -12.34 17.24 14.00
N LYS A 110 -13.16 18.30 14.06
CA LYS A 110 -14.25 18.41 15.04
C LYS A 110 -15.27 17.28 14.91
N VAL A 111 -15.63 16.90 13.68
CA VAL A 111 -16.53 15.76 13.44
C VAL A 111 -15.92 14.48 14.02
N LEU A 112 -14.64 14.21 13.74
CA LEU A 112 -13.93 13.03 14.24
C LEU A 112 -13.81 13.03 15.78
N GLU A 113 -13.54 14.18 16.38
CA GLU A 113 -13.52 14.34 17.85
C GLU A 113 -14.89 14.05 18.47
N ASN A 114 -15.97 14.55 17.87
CA ASN A 114 -17.34 14.32 18.34
C ASN A 114 -17.72 12.83 18.35
N ILE A 115 -17.30 12.09 17.31
CA ILE A 115 -17.52 10.63 17.25
C ILE A 115 -16.43 9.83 17.97
N LYS A 116 -15.46 10.51 18.62
CA LYS A 116 -14.33 9.91 19.37
C LYS A 116 -13.48 8.95 18.52
N CYS A 117 -13.20 9.33 17.28
CA CYS A 117 -12.55 8.48 16.31
C CYS A 117 -11.25 9.13 15.81
N GLY A 118 -10.09 8.66 16.30
CA GLY A 118 -8.78 9.18 15.89
C GLY A 118 -8.19 8.45 14.67
N ASN A 119 -8.51 7.15 14.51
CA ASN A 119 -8.01 6.32 13.40
C ASN A 119 -9.21 5.69 12.69
N ALA A 120 -9.55 6.21 11.51
CA ALA A 120 -10.80 5.89 10.85
C ALA A 120 -10.68 5.69 9.33
N LEU A 121 -11.37 4.67 8.85
CA LEU A 121 -11.72 4.54 7.43
C LEU A 121 -13.15 5.05 7.24
N ILE A 122 -13.30 6.13 6.47
CA ILE A 122 -14.60 6.73 6.17
C ILE A 122 -15.07 6.21 4.81
N VAL A 123 -16.23 5.56 4.81
CA VAL A 123 -16.82 5.00 3.58
C VAL A 123 -18.12 5.72 3.26
N MET A 124 -18.21 6.23 2.05
CA MET A 124 -19.39 6.96 1.57
C MET A 124 -19.87 6.35 0.25
N ASP A 125 -21.14 6.48 -0.03
CA ASP A 125 -21.64 6.26 -1.39
C ASP A 125 -21.43 7.55 -2.22
N GLY A 126 -20.85 7.39 -3.40
CA GLY A 126 -20.47 8.52 -4.25
C GLY A 126 -19.18 9.26 -3.80
N SER A 127 -18.92 10.40 -4.42
CA SER A 127 -17.79 11.28 -4.13
C SER A 127 -18.26 12.62 -3.58
N ASN A 128 -18.15 12.81 -2.28
CA ASN A 128 -18.29 14.14 -1.69
C ASN A 128 -16.91 14.80 -1.64
N GLU A 129 -16.59 15.65 -2.62
CA GLU A 129 -15.28 16.28 -2.74
C GLU A 129 -14.91 17.10 -1.51
N ASN A 130 -15.85 17.80 -0.90
CA ASN A 130 -15.60 18.60 0.29
C ASN A 130 -15.10 17.72 1.45
N VAL A 131 -15.71 16.57 1.67
CA VAL A 131 -15.31 15.61 2.72
C VAL A 131 -13.95 14.99 2.39
N ILE A 132 -13.74 14.55 1.15
CA ILE A 132 -12.48 13.92 0.72
C ILE A 132 -11.31 14.89 0.88
N LEU A 133 -11.43 16.11 0.39
CA LEU A 133 -10.39 17.13 0.47
C LEU A 133 -10.11 17.57 1.91
N SER A 134 -11.15 17.66 2.75
CA SER A 134 -11.02 18.01 4.17
C SER A 134 -10.36 16.90 5.00
N ALA A 135 -10.61 15.62 4.66
CA ALA A 135 -10.09 14.47 5.40
C ALA A 135 -8.67 14.04 4.99
N ARG A 136 -8.29 14.21 3.71
CA ARG A 136 -7.05 13.64 3.15
C ARG A 136 -5.76 14.07 3.84
N ASN A 137 -5.73 15.25 4.47
CA ASN A 137 -4.56 15.77 5.18
C ASN A 137 -4.49 15.34 6.66
N ILE A 138 -5.51 14.65 7.16
CA ILE A 138 -5.54 14.21 8.56
C ILE A 138 -4.79 12.87 8.64
N PRO A 139 -3.72 12.77 9.47
CA PRO A 139 -3.06 11.51 9.72
C PRO A 139 -4.04 10.45 10.21
N GLU A 140 -3.83 9.19 9.83
CA GLU A 140 -4.64 8.05 10.27
C GLU A 140 -6.12 8.07 9.85
N VAL A 141 -6.51 8.95 8.93
CA VAL A 141 -7.84 8.98 8.34
C VAL A 141 -7.75 8.74 6.84
N LYS A 142 -8.62 7.90 6.32
CA LYS A 142 -8.74 7.65 4.88
C LYS A 142 -10.21 7.65 4.49
N THR A 143 -10.51 8.24 3.35
CA THR A 143 -11.82 8.16 2.71
C THR A 143 -11.80 7.12 1.60
N ALA A 144 -12.89 6.38 1.45
CA ALA A 144 -13.09 5.41 0.37
C ALA A 144 -14.54 5.45 -0.10
N SER A 145 -14.79 5.07 -1.33
CA SER A 145 -16.13 4.76 -1.81
C SER A 145 -16.44 3.28 -1.61
N VAL A 146 -17.70 2.90 -1.64
CA VAL A 146 -18.14 1.49 -1.52
C VAL A 146 -17.41 0.59 -2.51
N ASN A 147 -17.17 1.06 -3.73
CA ASN A 147 -16.51 0.27 -4.78
C ASN A 147 -15.00 0.13 -4.61
N THR A 148 -14.37 0.95 -3.77
CA THR A 148 -12.90 0.98 -3.55
C THR A 148 -12.48 0.40 -2.21
N ILE A 149 -13.42 -0.11 -1.42
CA ILE A 149 -13.12 -0.80 -0.16
C ILE A 149 -12.21 -2.00 -0.43
N ASN A 150 -11.17 -2.13 0.38
CA ASN A 150 -10.26 -3.27 0.33
C ASN A 150 -9.94 -3.80 1.73
N VAL A 151 -9.53 -5.06 1.80
CA VAL A 151 -9.25 -5.77 3.06
C VAL A 151 -8.10 -5.12 3.83
N TYR A 152 -7.09 -4.61 3.12
CA TYR A 152 -5.93 -3.96 3.75
C TYR A 152 -6.35 -2.71 4.54
N ASP A 153 -7.13 -1.82 3.94
CA ASP A 153 -7.61 -0.61 4.60
C ASP A 153 -8.54 -0.95 5.78
N LEU A 154 -9.46 -1.91 5.61
CA LEU A 154 -10.33 -2.37 6.70
C LEU A 154 -9.55 -2.87 7.92
N LEU A 155 -8.45 -3.57 7.72
CA LEU A 155 -7.61 -4.07 8.81
C LEU A 155 -6.66 -2.99 9.37
N LYS A 156 -6.18 -2.08 8.52
CA LYS A 156 -5.25 -1.01 8.92
C LYS A 156 -5.89 0.03 9.82
N TYR A 157 -7.10 0.49 9.47
CA TYR A 157 -7.82 1.50 10.24
C TYR A 157 -8.62 0.84 11.35
N ASN A 158 -8.58 1.45 12.54
CA ASN A 158 -9.20 0.85 13.73
C ASN A 158 -10.72 0.89 13.62
N THR A 159 -11.31 2.04 13.28
CA THR A 159 -12.74 2.25 13.21
C THR A 159 -13.20 2.42 11.76
N LEU A 160 -14.32 1.80 11.42
CA LEU A 160 -15.01 1.96 10.15
C LEU A 160 -16.19 2.92 10.34
N VAL A 161 -16.13 4.09 9.72
CA VAL A 161 -17.19 5.08 9.70
C VAL A 161 -17.91 4.98 8.37
N VAL A 162 -19.21 4.72 8.37
CA VAL A 162 -19.98 4.45 7.14
C VAL A 162 -21.24 5.32 7.12
N THR A 163 -21.59 5.89 6.00
CA THR A 163 -22.90 6.53 5.83
C THR A 163 -23.99 5.49 5.64
N LYS A 164 -25.23 5.78 6.03
CA LYS A 164 -26.37 4.88 5.89
C LYS A 164 -26.53 4.35 4.46
N GLU A 165 -26.48 5.24 3.47
CA GLU A 165 -26.53 4.89 2.06
C GLU A 165 -25.43 3.92 1.64
N ALA A 166 -24.21 4.14 2.17
CA ALA A 166 -23.08 3.25 1.90
C ALA A 166 -23.26 1.86 2.53
N VAL A 167 -23.93 1.74 3.70
CA VAL A 167 -24.26 0.44 4.30
C VAL A 167 -25.21 -0.35 3.40
N GLU A 168 -26.28 0.28 2.94
CA GLU A 168 -27.27 -0.34 2.03
C GLU A 168 -26.58 -0.86 0.76
N LYS A 169 -25.72 -0.04 0.17
CA LYS A 169 -24.98 -0.42 -1.03
C LYS A 169 -23.91 -1.50 -0.78
N ILE A 170 -23.25 -1.52 0.39
CA ILE A 170 -22.34 -2.60 0.80
C ILE A 170 -23.11 -3.94 0.88
N GLN A 171 -24.31 -3.93 1.44
CA GLN A 171 -25.16 -5.12 1.51
C GLN A 171 -25.55 -5.62 0.11
N GLU A 172 -25.93 -4.72 -0.79
CA GLU A 172 -26.27 -5.07 -2.17
C GLU A 172 -25.09 -5.71 -2.93
N VAL A 173 -23.89 -5.12 -2.82
CA VAL A 173 -22.72 -5.52 -3.62
C VAL A 173 -22.01 -6.75 -3.06
N TYR A 174 -21.98 -6.92 -1.72
CA TYR A 174 -21.13 -7.91 -1.06
C TYR A 174 -21.90 -8.99 -0.28
N ALA A 175 -23.21 -8.89 -0.14
CA ALA A 175 -24.04 -9.93 0.48
C ALA A 175 -24.18 -11.21 -0.39
#